data_03bae5711c62181c24dd599196757725
#
_entry.id   03bae5711c62181c24dd599196757725
#
_cell.length_a   1.000
_cell.length_b   1.000
_cell.length_c   1.000
_cell.angle_alpha   90.00
_cell.angle_beta   90.00
_cell.angle_gamma   90.00
#
_symmetry.space_group_name_H-M   'P 1'
#
loop_
_entity.id
_entity.type
_entity.pdbx_description
1 polymer ?
#
loop_
_entity_poly.entity_id
_entity_poly.type
_entity_poly.pdbx_seq_one_letter_code
_entity_poly.pdbx_strand_id
1 'polypeptide(L)'
;MLRITLRPSRILAAILVIAHGAAIAAVALAGMPLWLQLIAIAALAASLMFEISHTVLLRAPDAVVALEIAADDALSIQTRRGDWIRCEVLGSTYVTYFLAILNLKEQGSGRVKRAVILPDSIDGEDFRRLRVWLRWKGEQRPT
;
A
#
# COMPACT_ATOMS: atom_id res chain seq x y z
N MET A 1 -11.15 12.16 -16.37
CA MET A 1 -9.77 11.69 -16.21
C MET A 1 -9.27 12.14 -14.85
N LEU A 2 -8.97 11.22 -13.96
CA LEU A 2 -8.47 11.51 -12.61
C LEU A 2 -7.05 10.96 -12.49
N ARG A 3 -6.08 11.83 -12.30
CA ARG A 3 -4.67 11.45 -12.09
C ARG A 3 -4.28 11.77 -10.66
N ILE A 4 -3.85 10.75 -9.92
CA ILE A 4 -3.50 10.84 -8.52
C ILE A 4 -2.03 10.48 -8.38
N THR A 5 -1.24 11.38 -7.78
CA THR A 5 0.17 11.11 -7.48
C THR A 5 0.29 10.71 -6.01
N LEU A 6 0.92 9.57 -5.75
CA LEU A 6 1.16 9.07 -4.41
C LEU A 6 2.40 9.73 -3.79
N ARG A 7 2.30 10.06 -2.52
CA ARG A 7 3.39 10.59 -1.70
C ARG A 7 3.71 9.64 -0.54
N PRO A 8 4.93 9.65 0.00
CA PRO A 8 5.25 8.91 1.21
C PRO A 8 4.31 9.25 2.35
N SER A 9 3.70 8.24 2.96
CA SER A 9 2.77 8.42 4.08
C SER A 9 3.50 8.43 5.41
N ARG A 10 3.40 9.52 6.16
CA ARG A 10 3.93 9.63 7.52
C ARG A 10 3.10 8.82 8.52
N ILE A 11 1.79 8.74 8.30
CA ILE A 11 0.89 7.95 9.15
C ILE A 11 1.24 6.47 9.03
N LEU A 12 1.45 5.96 7.82
CA LEU A 12 1.84 4.57 7.60
C LEU A 12 3.20 4.27 8.23
N ALA A 13 4.18 5.18 8.09
CA ALA A 13 5.48 5.06 8.74
C ALA A 13 5.33 4.95 10.27
N ALA A 14 4.55 5.83 10.89
CA ALA A 14 4.32 5.83 12.33
C ALA A 14 3.68 4.53 12.81
N ILE A 15 2.65 4.04 12.11
CA ILE A 15 1.99 2.77 12.43
C ILE A 15 2.98 1.60 12.37
N LEU A 16 3.81 1.53 11.33
CA LEU A 16 4.81 0.47 11.17
C LEU A 16 5.87 0.51 12.27
N VAL A 17 6.37 1.71 12.60
CA VAL A 17 7.37 1.88 13.68
C VAL A 17 6.79 1.49 15.03
N ILE A 18 5.57 1.91 15.34
CA ILE A 18 4.90 1.56 16.61
C ILE A 18 4.65 0.05 16.69
N ALA A 19 4.16 -0.57 15.62
CA ALA A 19 3.87 -2.00 15.60
C ALA A 19 5.15 -2.84 15.76
N HIS A 20 6.22 -2.51 15.05
CA HIS A 20 7.50 -3.20 15.17
C HIS A 20 8.18 -2.91 16.51
N GLY A 21 8.09 -1.70 17.02
CA GLY A 21 8.59 -1.34 18.34
C GLY A 21 7.90 -2.13 19.46
N ALA A 22 6.58 -2.28 19.39
CA ALA A 22 5.82 -3.11 20.33
C ALA A 22 6.21 -4.60 20.22
N ALA A 23 6.41 -5.10 19.00
CA ALA A 23 6.86 -6.48 18.78
C ALA A 23 8.27 -6.71 19.34
N ILE A 24 9.20 -5.78 19.13
CA ILE A 24 10.56 -5.84 19.67
C ILE A 24 10.52 -5.84 21.21
N ALA A 25 9.71 -4.96 21.81
CA ALA A 25 9.55 -4.92 23.25
C ALA A 25 8.97 -6.24 23.81
N ALA A 26 7.98 -6.81 23.15
CA ALA A 26 7.41 -8.12 23.52
C ALA A 26 8.44 -9.23 23.45
N VAL A 27 9.26 -9.27 22.41
CA VAL A 27 10.37 -10.25 22.26
C VAL A 27 11.41 -10.06 23.38
N ALA A 28 11.77 -8.82 23.71
CA ALA A 28 12.74 -8.54 24.77
C ALA A 28 12.26 -9.00 26.16
N LEU A 29 10.95 -8.97 26.40
CA LEU A 29 10.33 -9.38 27.66
C LEU A 29 9.94 -10.87 27.71
N ALA A 30 10.07 -11.60 26.61
CA ALA A 30 9.55 -12.96 26.50
C ALA A 30 10.36 -14.04 27.26
N GLY A 31 11.46 -13.70 27.95
CA GLY A 31 12.26 -14.64 28.73
C GLY A 31 12.93 -15.75 27.92
N MET A 32 13.09 -15.56 26.61
CA MET A 32 13.76 -16.49 25.72
C MET A 32 15.30 -16.42 25.83
N PRO A 33 16.04 -17.45 25.39
CA PRO A 33 17.49 -17.39 25.30
C PRO A 33 17.97 -16.17 24.50
N LEU A 34 19.03 -15.51 24.98
CA LEU A 34 19.54 -14.25 24.41
C LEU A 34 19.82 -14.33 22.89
N TRP A 35 20.39 -15.43 22.43
CA TRP A 35 20.66 -15.64 21.00
C TRP A 35 19.40 -15.63 20.15
N LEU A 36 18.30 -16.21 20.66
CA LEU A 36 17.01 -16.24 19.97
C LEU A 36 16.35 -14.85 19.96
N GLN A 37 16.43 -14.12 21.07
CA GLN A 37 15.98 -12.71 21.12
C GLN A 37 16.70 -11.85 20.10
N LEU A 38 18.03 -11.95 19.99
CA LEU A 38 18.83 -11.18 19.05
C LEU A 38 18.44 -11.49 17.59
N ILE A 39 18.23 -12.76 17.25
CA ILE A 39 17.78 -13.15 15.91
C ILE A 39 16.39 -12.57 15.61
N ALA A 40 15.45 -12.68 16.54
CA ALA A 40 14.10 -12.17 16.37
C ALA A 40 14.07 -10.64 16.21
N ILE A 41 14.83 -9.90 17.03
CA ILE A 41 14.94 -8.44 16.94
C ILE A 41 15.59 -8.04 15.62
N ALA A 42 16.65 -8.71 15.18
CA ALA A 42 17.29 -8.46 13.89
C ALA A 42 16.33 -8.71 12.73
N ALA A 43 15.53 -9.77 12.77
CA ALA A 43 14.52 -10.06 11.77
C ALA A 43 13.42 -8.99 11.72
N LEU A 44 12.93 -8.53 12.88
CA LEU A 44 11.95 -7.45 12.97
C LEU A 44 12.50 -6.12 12.45
N ALA A 45 13.75 -5.80 12.78
CA ALA A 45 14.41 -4.59 12.27
C ALA A 45 14.58 -4.64 10.74
N ALA A 46 15.01 -5.77 10.20
CA ALA A 46 15.13 -5.97 8.75
C ALA A 46 13.76 -5.87 8.06
N SER A 47 12.71 -6.45 8.64
CA SER A 47 11.34 -6.35 8.15
C SER A 47 10.86 -4.89 8.11
N LEU A 48 11.10 -4.14 9.19
CA LEU A 48 10.73 -2.71 9.25
C LEU A 48 11.45 -1.90 8.18
N MET A 49 12.75 -2.10 8.00
CA MET A 49 13.54 -1.43 6.96
C MET A 49 13.02 -1.73 5.56
N PHE A 50 12.67 -3.00 5.30
CA PHE A 50 12.09 -3.42 4.04
C PHE A 50 10.74 -2.74 3.78
N GLU A 51 9.83 -2.79 4.75
CA GLU A 51 8.49 -2.19 4.64
C GLU A 51 8.55 -0.67 4.45
N ILE A 52 9.40 0.02 5.21
CA ILE A 52 9.57 1.47 5.04
C ILE A 52 10.09 1.80 3.64
N SER A 53 11.08 1.07 3.15
CA SER A 53 11.67 1.32 1.85
C SER A 53 10.72 1.04 0.69
N HIS A 54 9.94 -0.03 0.78
CA HIS A 54 9.04 -0.46 -0.30
C HIS A 54 7.69 0.24 -0.24
N THR A 55 7.05 0.26 0.93
CA THR A 55 5.65 0.67 1.06
C THR A 55 5.51 2.15 1.41
N VAL A 56 6.35 2.67 2.31
CA VAL A 56 6.24 4.06 2.77
C VAL A 56 6.96 5.01 1.83
N LEU A 57 8.23 4.75 1.52
CA LEU A 57 9.06 5.66 0.72
C LEU A 57 8.86 5.49 -0.78
N LEU A 58 8.13 4.47 -1.22
CA LEU A 58 7.87 4.17 -2.63
C LEU A 58 9.18 4.11 -3.45
N ARG A 59 10.26 3.63 -2.83
CA ARG A 59 11.61 3.60 -3.45
C ARG A 59 11.83 2.38 -4.33
N ALA A 60 11.03 1.33 -4.17
CA ALA A 60 11.13 0.15 -5.02
C ALA A 60 10.88 0.51 -6.49
N PRO A 61 11.62 -0.07 -7.44
CA PRO A 61 11.44 0.22 -8.87
C PRO A 61 10.03 -0.08 -9.38
N ASP A 62 9.35 -1.03 -8.78
CA ASP A 62 7.99 -1.47 -9.08
C ASP A 62 6.92 -0.87 -8.16
N ALA A 63 7.32 0.04 -7.24
CA ALA A 63 6.37 0.74 -6.39
C ALA A 63 5.41 1.60 -7.22
N VAL A 64 4.13 1.58 -6.84
CA VAL A 64 3.10 2.39 -7.48
C VAL A 64 3.24 3.84 -6.99
N VAL A 65 3.56 4.74 -7.91
CA VAL A 65 3.77 6.17 -7.60
C VAL A 65 2.66 7.07 -8.11
N ALA A 66 1.85 6.59 -9.04
CA ALA A 66 0.68 7.30 -9.52
C ALA A 66 -0.42 6.34 -9.98
N LEU A 67 -1.65 6.82 -9.92
CA LEU A 67 -2.85 6.16 -10.39
C LEU A 67 -3.52 7.07 -11.41
N GLU A 68 -4.02 6.50 -12.49
CA GLU A 68 -4.83 7.22 -13.46
C GLU A 68 -6.11 6.44 -13.76
N ILE A 69 -7.23 7.13 -13.62
CA ILE A 69 -8.54 6.61 -13.99
C ILE A 69 -8.95 7.32 -15.27
N ALA A 70 -9.00 6.58 -16.36
CA ALA A 70 -9.40 7.09 -17.66
C ALA A 70 -10.93 7.31 -17.74
N ALA A 71 -11.38 7.98 -18.78
CA ALA A 71 -12.81 8.24 -18.99
C ALA A 71 -13.65 6.97 -19.25
N ASP A 72 -13.00 5.89 -19.64
CA ASP A 72 -13.59 4.55 -19.82
C ASP A 72 -13.54 3.69 -18.56
N ASP A 73 -13.30 4.30 -17.39
CA ASP A 73 -13.15 3.62 -16.09
C ASP A 73 -11.98 2.61 -16.02
N ALA A 74 -11.07 2.65 -16.99
CA ALA A 74 -9.85 1.86 -16.94
C ALA A 74 -8.88 2.45 -15.91
N LEU A 75 -8.38 1.61 -15.00
CA LEU A 75 -7.35 1.99 -14.05
C LEU A 75 -5.98 1.65 -14.61
N SER A 76 -5.10 2.64 -14.62
CA SER A 76 -3.68 2.46 -14.94
C SER A 76 -2.85 2.91 -13.75
N ILE A 77 -1.78 2.20 -13.48
CA ILE A 77 -0.80 2.56 -12.45
C ILE A 77 0.51 2.94 -13.11
N GLN A 78 1.19 3.91 -12.53
CA GLN A 78 2.57 4.22 -12.90
C GLN A 78 3.51 3.65 -11.85
N THR A 79 4.49 2.89 -12.30
CA THR A 79 5.58 2.43 -11.45
C THR A 79 6.66 3.50 -11.34
N ARG A 80 7.54 3.38 -10.33
CA ARG A 80 8.67 4.30 -10.17
C ARG A 80 9.63 4.28 -11.38
N ARG A 81 9.66 3.20 -12.16
CA ARG A 81 10.42 3.12 -13.42
C ARG A 81 9.85 4.01 -14.52
N GLY A 82 8.63 4.51 -14.34
CA GLY A 82 7.93 5.32 -15.33
C GLY A 82 6.95 4.55 -16.20
N ASP A 83 6.88 3.23 -16.07
CA ASP A 83 5.99 2.38 -16.86
C ASP A 83 4.54 2.57 -16.43
N TRP A 84 3.67 2.75 -17.41
CA TRP A 84 2.22 2.74 -17.21
C TRP A 84 1.68 1.33 -17.47
N ILE A 85 1.02 0.77 -16.47
CA ILE A 85 0.48 -0.59 -16.53
C ILE A 85 -1.03 -0.51 -16.30
N ARG A 86 -1.80 -1.02 -17.26
CA ARG A 86 -3.25 -1.12 -17.11
C ARG A 86 -3.56 -2.25 -16.12
N CYS A 87 -4.40 -1.98 -15.16
CA CYS A 87 -4.76 -2.90 -14.08
C CYS A 87 -6.26 -3.05 -13.92
N GLU A 88 -6.65 -4.23 -13.47
CA GLU A 88 -8.01 -4.50 -13.00
C GLU A 88 -8.05 -4.47 -11.48
N VAL A 89 -9.06 -3.77 -10.93
CA VAL A 89 -9.28 -3.73 -9.48
C VAL A 89 -9.90 -5.05 -9.04
N LEU A 90 -9.24 -5.77 -8.13
CA LEU A 90 -9.76 -7.03 -7.60
C LEU A 90 -10.85 -6.80 -6.54
N GLY A 91 -11.77 -7.75 -6.38
CA GLY A 91 -12.83 -7.72 -5.38
C GLY A 91 -12.35 -7.72 -3.93
N SER A 92 -11.10 -8.15 -3.69
CA SER A 92 -10.43 -8.08 -2.39
C SER A 92 -9.92 -6.67 -2.02
N THR A 93 -10.24 -5.65 -2.82
CA THR A 93 -9.95 -4.25 -2.51
C THR A 93 -10.78 -3.80 -1.31
N TYR A 94 -10.11 -3.21 -0.32
CA TYR A 94 -10.73 -2.76 0.92
C TYR A 94 -10.67 -1.23 1.01
N VAL A 95 -11.82 -0.61 1.24
CA VAL A 95 -11.94 0.85 1.29
C VAL A 95 -12.68 1.27 2.54
N THR A 96 -12.01 2.09 3.37
CA THR A 96 -12.60 2.73 4.54
C THR A 96 -12.56 4.25 4.43
N TYR A 97 -13.00 4.90 5.49
CA TYR A 97 -12.98 6.36 5.58
C TYR A 97 -11.54 6.93 5.58
N PHE A 98 -10.58 6.20 6.11
CA PHE A 98 -9.18 6.64 6.32
C PHE A 98 -8.13 5.72 5.69
N LEU A 99 -8.54 4.69 4.94
CA LEU A 99 -7.63 3.72 4.34
C LEU A 99 -8.26 3.14 3.08
N ALA A 100 -7.48 3.08 2.01
CA ALA A 100 -7.81 2.31 0.82
C ALA A 100 -6.68 1.34 0.51
N ILE A 101 -6.98 0.04 0.51
CA ILE A 101 -6.05 -1.01 0.08
C ILE A 101 -6.53 -1.51 -1.26
N LEU A 102 -5.81 -1.16 -2.31
CA LEU A 102 -6.10 -1.57 -3.67
C LEU A 102 -5.34 -2.85 -3.98
N ASN A 103 -6.05 -3.90 -4.30
CA ASN A 103 -5.48 -5.09 -4.91
C ASN A 103 -5.72 -5.02 -6.41
N LEU A 104 -4.65 -4.90 -7.17
CA LEU A 104 -4.66 -4.62 -8.60
C LEU A 104 -4.02 -5.79 -9.33
N LYS A 105 -4.70 -6.29 -10.36
CA LYS A 105 -4.17 -7.32 -11.25
C LYS A 105 -3.70 -6.68 -12.55
N GLU A 106 -2.41 -6.83 -12.86
CA GLU A 106 -1.84 -6.34 -14.11
C GLU A 106 -2.45 -7.08 -15.31
N GLN A 107 -2.91 -6.33 -16.30
CA GLN A 107 -3.33 -6.90 -17.57
C GLN A 107 -2.07 -7.30 -18.38
N GLY A 108 -1.99 -8.57 -18.73
CA GLY A 108 -0.87 -9.14 -19.49
C GLY A 108 0.01 -10.08 -18.65
N SER A 109 0.55 -9.64 -17.52
CA SER A 109 1.37 -10.50 -16.65
C SER A 109 0.55 -11.31 -15.64
N GLY A 110 -0.68 -10.87 -15.32
CA GLY A 110 -1.52 -11.46 -14.29
C GLY A 110 -1.00 -11.27 -12.86
N ARG A 111 0.08 -10.52 -12.67
CA ARG A 111 0.65 -10.24 -11.34
C ARG A 111 -0.28 -9.35 -10.54
N VAL A 112 -0.37 -9.66 -9.25
CA VAL A 112 -1.15 -8.84 -8.30
C VAL A 112 -0.23 -7.84 -7.64
N LYS A 113 -0.57 -6.55 -7.75
CA LYS A 113 0.07 -5.46 -7.01
C LYS A 113 -0.86 -4.94 -5.95
N ARG A 114 -0.29 -4.57 -4.81
CA ARG A 114 -1.02 -3.94 -3.72
C ARG A 114 -0.57 -2.49 -3.57
N ALA A 115 -1.52 -1.59 -3.51
CA ALA A 115 -1.29 -0.20 -3.18
C ALA A 115 -2.07 0.16 -1.91
N VAL A 116 -1.37 0.68 -0.91
CA VAL A 116 -1.95 1.16 0.35
C VAL A 116 -1.98 2.67 0.30
N ILE A 117 -3.18 3.24 0.35
CA ILE A 117 -3.40 4.68 0.22
C ILE A 117 -4.03 5.20 1.50
N LEU A 118 -3.35 6.14 2.15
CA LEU A 118 -3.85 6.87 3.31
C LEU A 118 -4.17 8.32 2.91
N PRO A 119 -4.98 9.04 3.71
CA PRO A 119 -5.34 10.43 3.42
C PRO A 119 -4.14 11.39 3.31
N ASP A 120 -3.01 11.07 3.96
CA ASP A 120 -1.79 11.86 3.92
C ASP A 120 -0.87 11.51 2.72
N SER A 121 -1.15 10.41 2.02
CA SER A 121 -0.37 9.97 0.85
C SER A 121 -0.85 10.59 -0.46
N ILE A 122 -2.04 11.20 -0.47
CA ILE A 122 -2.61 11.90 -1.63
C ILE A 122 -3.35 13.15 -1.18
N ASP A 123 -3.75 13.99 -2.14
CA ASP A 123 -4.62 15.13 -1.85
C ASP A 123 -5.98 14.67 -1.31
N GLY A 124 -6.54 15.43 -0.34
CA GLY A 124 -7.79 15.03 0.34
C GLY A 124 -9.00 14.97 -0.59
N GLU A 125 -9.05 15.83 -1.60
CA GLU A 125 -10.13 15.82 -2.61
C GLU A 125 -9.97 14.60 -3.54
N ASP A 126 -8.74 14.26 -3.93
CA ASP A 126 -8.44 13.08 -4.73
C ASP A 126 -8.75 11.79 -3.96
N PHE A 127 -8.47 11.77 -2.64
CA PHE A 127 -8.84 10.64 -1.79
C PHE A 127 -10.34 10.45 -1.72
N ARG A 128 -11.12 11.54 -1.62
CA ARG A 128 -12.58 11.52 -1.64
C ARG A 128 -13.10 10.96 -2.96
N ARG A 129 -12.60 11.46 -4.09
CA ARG A 129 -12.98 11.02 -5.44
C ARG A 129 -12.65 9.55 -5.68
N LEU A 130 -11.45 9.12 -5.27
CA LEU A 130 -11.02 7.74 -5.37
C LEU A 130 -11.93 6.80 -4.58
N ARG A 131 -12.31 7.18 -3.34
CA ARG A 131 -13.23 6.40 -2.51
C ARG A 131 -14.61 6.24 -3.16
N VAL A 132 -15.16 7.31 -3.68
CA VAL A 132 -16.46 7.28 -4.35
C VAL A 132 -16.41 6.35 -5.55
N TRP A 133 -15.39 6.47 -6.37
CA TRP A 133 -15.19 5.62 -7.55
C TRP A 133 -15.04 4.15 -7.19
N LEU A 134 -14.22 3.83 -6.18
CA LEU A 134 -14.00 2.46 -5.73
C LEU A 134 -15.27 1.81 -5.15
N ARG A 135 -16.07 2.57 -4.41
CA ARG A 135 -17.33 2.11 -3.87
C ARG A 135 -18.34 1.80 -4.99
N TRP A 136 -18.44 2.69 -5.97
CA TRP A 136 -19.30 2.48 -7.13
C TRP A 136 -18.87 1.27 -7.98
N LYS A 137 -17.57 1.09 -8.19
CA LYS A 137 -17.02 -0.07 -8.90
C LYS A 137 -17.20 -1.40 -8.15
N GLY A 138 -17.21 -1.35 -6.81
CA GLY A 138 -17.50 -2.50 -5.96
C GLY A 138 -18.97 -2.95 -6.06
N GLU A 139 -19.90 -2.01 -6.20
CA GLU A 139 -21.35 -2.28 -6.33
C GLU A 139 -21.74 -2.83 -7.72
N GLN A 140 -20.95 -2.57 -8.74
CA GLN A 140 -21.21 -3.05 -10.11
C GLN A 140 -20.76 -4.49 -10.37
N ARG A 141 -20.16 -5.16 -9.40
CA ARG A 141 -19.78 -6.57 -9.54
C ARG A 141 -20.96 -7.46 -9.14
N PRO A 142 -21.55 -8.23 -10.07
CA PRO A 142 -22.47 -9.29 -9.69
C PRO A 142 -21.73 -10.34 -8.87
N THR A 143 -22.31 -10.76 -7.78
CA THR A 143 -21.92 -11.88 -6.93
C THR A 143 -21.83 -13.16 -7.74
#